data_f6fe029139fce3e5459c751f93f580f3
#
_entry.id   f6fe029139fce3e5459c751f93f580f3
#
_cell.length_a   1.000
_cell.length_b   1.000
_cell.length_c   1.000
_cell.angle_alpha   90.00
_cell.angle_beta   90.00
_cell.angle_gamma   90.00
#
_symmetry.space_group_name_H-M   'P 1'
#
loop_
_entity.id
_entity.type
_entity.pdbx_description
1 polymer ?
#
loop_
_entity_poly.entity_id
_entity_poly.type
_entity_poly.pdbx_seq_one_letter_code
_entity_poly.pdbx_strand_id
1 'polypeptide(L)'
;MPPIVFPFHKQIGTLLLLVGFAIGFSAWLIFVQRKAPLRPGQPPRSLVESGPYQFTRNPMYLGTVIFLLGLFFLSRSWYFLFPPVLFFGLIHFLLIPFEEKLMHQTFGDSYDDYRRKVRRWI
;
A
#
# COMPACT_ATOMS: atom_id res chain seq x y z
N MET A 1 22.98 -15.95 -7.53
CA MET A 1 22.47 -16.33 -6.21
C MET A 1 21.75 -17.66 -6.30
N PRO A 2 21.89 -18.52 -5.30
CA PRO A 2 21.15 -19.77 -5.32
C PRO A 2 19.64 -19.50 -5.25
N PRO A 3 18.81 -20.41 -5.78
CA PRO A 3 17.37 -20.26 -5.67
C PRO A 3 16.92 -20.39 -4.20
N ILE A 4 15.79 -19.77 -3.89
CA ILE A 4 15.21 -19.91 -2.56
C ILE A 4 14.63 -21.30 -2.42
N VAL A 5 15.14 -22.05 -1.43
CA VAL A 5 14.60 -23.37 -1.07
C VAL A 5 13.73 -23.16 0.17
N PHE A 6 12.44 -23.00 -0.05
CA PHE A 6 11.48 -22.72 1.00
C PHE A 6 10.23 -23.56 0.79
N PRO A 7 9.81 -24.38 1.77
CA PRO A 7 8.60 -25.17 1.61
C PRO A 7 7.38 -24.25 1.45
N PHE A 8 6.45 -24.66 0.60
CA PHE A 8 5.21 -23.93 0.35
C PHE A 8 5.41 -22.55 -0.29
N HIS A 9 6.54 -22.29 -0.96
CA HIS A 9 6.79 -20.99 -1.59
C HIS A 9 5.73 -20.63 -2.62
N LYS A 10 5.20 -21.61 -3.37
CA LYS A 10 4.14 -21.38 -4.34
C LYS A 10 2.83 -20.97 -3.66
N GLN A 11 2.47 -21.66 -2.59
CA GLN A 11 1.26 -21.39 -1.84
C GLN A 11 1.32 -20.02 -1.17
N ILE A 12 2.44 -19.71 -0.52
CA ILE A 12 2.66 -18.42 0.13
C ILE A 12 2.66 -17.31 -0.91
N GLY A 13 3.37 -17.49 -2.02
CA GLY A 13 3.44 -16.50 -3.08
C GLY A 13 2.08 -16.21 -3.70
N THR A 14 1.32 -17.26 -4.01
CA THR A 14 -0.03 -17.12 -4.57
C THR A 14 -0.96 -16.41 -3.60
N LEU A 15 -0.91 -16.79 -2.31
CA LEU A 15 -1.73 -16.13 -1.29
C LEU A 15 -1.40 -14.65 -1.18
N LEU A 16 -0.12 -14.29 -1.15
CA LEU A 16 0.30 -12.90 -1.07
C LEU A 16 -0.12 -12.10 -2.31
N LEU A 17 -0.04 -12.69 -3.50
CA LEU A 17 -0.53 -12.04 -4.71
C LEU A 17 -2.02 -11.72 -4.61
N LEU A 18 -2.81 -12.70 -4.19
CA LEU A 18 -4.25 -12.54 -4.08
C LEU A 18 -4.63 -11.52 -3.00
N VAL A 19 -4.01 -11.60 -1.83
CA VAL A 19 -4.26 -10.68 -0.72
C VAL A 19 -3.84 -9.26 -1.10
N GLY A 20 -2.64 -9.10 -1.66
CA GLY A 20 -2.13 -7.80 -2.08
C GLY A 20 -3.01 -7.16 -3.15
N PHE A 21 -3.41 -7.94 -4.15
CA PHE A 21 -4.32 -7.47 -5.19
C PHE A 21 -5.68 -7.07 -4.60
N ALA A 22 -6.24 -7.90 -3.72
CA ALA A 22 -7.55 -7.63 -3.12
C ALA A 22 -7.54 -6.34 -2.31
N ILE A 23 -6.52 -6.15 -1.48
CA ILE A 23 -6.37 -4.92 -0.68
C ILE A 23 -6.22 -3.71 -1.59
N GLY A 24 -5.30 -3.76 -2.54
CA GLY A 24 -5.01 -2.63 -3.42
C GLY A 24 -6.18 -2.26 -4.32
N PHE A 25 -6.82 -3.27 -4.89
CA PHE A 25 -7.96 -3.06 -5.80
C PHE A 25 -9.17 -2.50 -5.05
N SER A 26 -9.50 -3.06 -3.87
CA SER A 26 -10.62 -2.56 -3.08
C SER A 26 -10.39 -1.13 -2.62
N ALA A 27 -9.16 -0.80 -2.23
CA ALA A 27 -8.79 0.56 -1.86
C ALA A 27 -8.92 1.52 -3.04
N TRP A 28 -8.46 1.10 -4.23
CA TRP A 28 -8.57 1.90 -5.45
C TRP A 28 -10.02 2.15 -5.82
N LEU A 29 -10.88 1.13 -5.76
CA LEU A 29 -12.30 1.29 -6.05
C LEU A 29 -12.97 2.30 -5.11
N ILE A 30 -12.71 2.20 -3.82
CA ILE A 30 -13.27 3.11 -2.83
C ILE A 30 -12.76 4.53 -3.07
N PHE A 31 -11.48 4.67 -3.34
CA PHE A 31 -10.85 5.96 -3.59
C PHE A 31 -11.48 6.65 -4.81
N VAL A 32 -11.68 5.91 -5.90
CA VAL A 32 -12.31 6.42 -7.11
C VAL A 32 -13.78 6.76 -6.88
N GLN A 33 -14.52 5.91 -6.17
CA GLN A 33 -15.94 6.14 -5.87
C GLN A 33 -16.17 7.37 -5.01
N ARG A 34 -15.18 7.76 -4.19
CA ARG A 34 -15.25 8.97 -3.36
C ARG A 34 -14.80 10.21 -4.12
N LYS A 35 -14.73 10.14 -5.47
CA LYS A 35 -14.36 11.25 -6.34
C LYS A 35 -12.98 11.83 -6.02
N ALA A 36 -12.05 10.94 -5.69
CA ALA A 36 -10.67 11.33 -5.46
C ALA A 36 -10.03 11.81 -6.76
N PRO A 37 -9.00 12.69 -6.71
CA PRO A 37 -8.34 13.16 -7.92
C PRO A 37 -7.55 12.01 -8.56
N LEU A 38 -7.54 11.98 -9.90
CA LEU A 38 -6.80 10.99 -10.66
C LEU A 38 -5.33 11.35 -10.84
N ARG A 39 -4.96 12.58 -10.50
CA ARG A 39 -3.59 13.08 -10.70
C ARG A 39 -2.76 12.89 -9.44
N PRO A 40 -1.57 12.28 -9.55
CA PRO A 40 -0.65 12.19 -8.41
C PRO A 40 -0.27 13.58 -7.87
N GLY A 41 -0.08 13.68 -6.57
CA GLY A 41 0.35 14.91 -5.92
C GLY A 41 -0.75 15.93 -5.65
N GLN A 42 -1.99 15.64 -6.04
CA GLN A 42 -3.13 16.48 -5.71
C GLN A 42 -3.92 15.87 -4.55
N PRO A 43 -4.51 16.70 -3.67
CA PRO A 43 -5.30 16.16 -2.58
C PRO A 43 -6.60 15.54 -3.09
N PRO A 44 -7.11 14.48 -2.46
CA PRO A 44 -8.42 13.95 -2.79
C PRO A 44 -9.51 14.97 -2.41
N ARG A 45 -10.65 14.89 -3.07
CA ARG A 45 -11.77 15.78 -2.82
C ARG A 45 -12.42 15.53 -1.45
N SER A 46 -12.30 14.32 -0.94
CA SER A 46 -12.80 13.94 0.38
C SER A 46 -11.81 13.01 1.05
N LEU A 47 -11.82 13.04 2.39
CA LEU A 47 -11.00 12.12 3.18
C LEU A 47 -11.66 10.75 3.18
N VAL A 48 -10.94 9.73 2.70
CA VAL A 48 -11.45 8.37 2.62
C VAL A 48 -11.01 7.60 3.86
N GLU A 49 -11.99 7.11 4.63
CA GLU A 49 -11.74 6.38 5.87
C GLU A 49 -12.45 5.02 5.91
N SER A 50 -13.10 4.60 4.80
CA SER A 50 -13.89 3.37 4.74
C SER A 50 -13.12 2.20 4.14
N GLY A 51 -13.64 0.98 4.30
CA GLY A 51 -13.03 -0.24 3.77
C GLY A 51 -11.64 -0.47 4.36
N PRO A 52 -10.64 -0.81 3.53
CA PRO A 52 -9.28 -1.06 4.02
C PRO A 52 -8.63 0.18 4.67
N TYR A 53 -9.13 1.38 4.40
CA TYR A 53 -8.66 2.61 5.04
C TYR A 53 -8.99 2.68 6.53
N GLN A 54 -9.81 1.78 7.03
CA GLN A 54 -10.05 1.63 8.48
C GLN A 54 -8.88 0.97 9.20
N PHE A 55 -8.03 0.23 8.49
CA PHE A 55 -6.96 -0.58 9.06
C PHE A 55 -5.58 -0.04 8.74
N THR A 56 -5.43 0.61 7.61
CA THR A 56 -4.17 1.21 7.17
C THR A 56 -4.45 2.52 6.45
N ARG A 57 -3.58 3.50 6.64
CA ARG A 57 -3.70 4.77 5.91
C ARG A 57 -3.26 4.67 4.45
N ASN A 58 -2.55 3.59 4.09
CA ASN A 58 -1.98 3.42 2.75
C ASN A 58 -2.27 2.03 2.19
N PRO A 59 -3.56 1.67 2.02
CA PRO A 59 -3.90 0.31 1.59
C PRO A 59 -3.44 -0.01 0.16
N MET A 60 -3.40 0.97 -0.75
CA MET A 60 -2.90 0.74 -2.10
C MET A 60 -1.40 0.43 -2.07
N TYR A 61 -0.62 1.16 -1.28
CA TYR A 61 0.81 0.89 -1.13
C TYR A 61 1.06 -0.42 -0.40
N LEU A 62 0.30 -0.69 0.66
CA LEU A 62 0.41 -1.95 1.39
C LEU A 62 0.09 -3.13 0.47
N GLY A 63 -0.98 -3.04 -0.31
CA GLY A 63 -1.34 -4.07 -1.28
C GLY A 63 -0.24 -4.31 -2.30
N THR A 64 0.40 -3.24 -2.78
CA THR A 64 1.50 -3.34 -3.74
C THR A 64 2.72 -4.03 -3.12
N VAL A 65 3.09 -3.69 -1.88
CA VAL A 65 4.22 -4.33 -1.19
C VAL A 65 3.94 -5.83 -1.01
N ILE A 66 2.73 -6.18 -0.56
CA ILE A 66 2.35 -7.59 -0.37
C ILE A 66 2.38 -8.34 -1.70
N PHE A 67 1.86 -7.72 -2.77
CA PHE A 67 1.88 -8.31 -4.11
C PHE A 67 3.31 -8.57 -4.59
N LEU A 68 4.19 -7.60 -4.42
CA LEU A 68 5.60 -7.74 -4.83
C LEU A 68 6.32 -8.83 -4.01
N LEU A 69 6.00 -8.97 -2.73
CA LEU A 69 6.51 -10.07 -1.91
C LEU A 69 5.99 -11.41 -2.42
N GLY A 70 4.75 -11.46 -2.90
CA GLY A 70 4.21 -12.67 -3.54
C GLY A 70 5.01 -13.07 -4.76
N LEU A 71 5.36 -12.11 -5.62
CA LEU A 71 6.22 -12.36 -6.78
C LEU A 71 7.59 -12.88 -6.37
N PHE A 72 8.14 -12.34 -5.29
CA PHE A 72 9.42 -12.81 -4.76
C PHE A 72 9.37 -14.32 -4.41
N PHE A 73 8.34 -14.74 -3.67
CA PHE A 73 8.19 -16.15 -3.32
C PHE A 73 7.97 -17.04 -4.55
N LEU A 74 7.16 -16.59 -5.52
CA LEU A 74 6.89 -17.37 -6.73
C LEU A 74 8.11 -17.48 -7.63
N SER A 75 8.92 -16.43 -7.72
CA SER A 75 10.10 -16.41 -8.57
C SER A 75 11.23 -17.31 -8.07
N ARG A 76 11.27 -17.58 -6.77
CA ARG A 76 12.36 -18.28 -6.08
C ARG A 76 13.73 -17.63 -6.31
N SER A 77 13.75 -16.32 -6.63
CA SER A 77 14.98 -15.57 -6.90
C SER A 77 15.12 -14.43 -5.91
N TRP A 78 16.30 -14.32 -5.30
CA TRP A 78 16.63 -13.23 -4.39
C TRP A 78 16.59 -11.86 -5.07
N TYR A 79 16.76 -11.80 -6.39
CA TYR A 79 16.66 -10.54 -7.13
C TYR A 79 15.26 -9.92 -7.03
N PHE A 80 14.22 -10.73 -6.91
CA PHE A 80 12.85 -10.25 -6.76
C PHE A 80 12.54 -9.71 -5.36
N LEU A 81 13.51 -9.68 -4.46
CA LEU A 81 13.38 -8.97 -3.19
C LEU A 81 13.66 -7.48 -3.36
N PHE A 82 14.38 -7.06 -4.38
CA PHE A 82 14.66 -5.65 -4.64
C PHE A 82 13.41 -4.80 -4.85
N PRO A 83 12.45 -5.20 -5.71
CA PRO A 83 11.26 -4.37 -5.95
C PRO A 83 10.46 -4.04 -4.68
N PRO A 84 10.10 -5.00 -3.81
CA PRO A 84 9.34 -4.64 -2.61
C PRO A 84 10.15 -3.79 -1.62
N VAL A 85 11.44 -4.06 -1.47
CA VAL A 85 12.30 -3.29 -0.57
C VAL A 85 12.46 -1.86 -1.09
N LEU A 86 12.78 -1.72 -2.38
CA LEU A 86 12.95 -0.40 -2.99
C LEU A 86 11.64 0.38 -2.98
N PHE A 87 10.55 -0.26 -3.34
CA PHE A 87 9.22 0.37 -3.34
C PHE A 87 8.86 0.86 -1.94
N PHE A 88 8.99 -0.02 -0.94
CA PHE A 88 8.70 0.37 0.45
C PHE A 88 9.54 1.56 0.89
N GLY A 89 10.85 1.52 0.60
CA GLY A 89 11.75 2.59 1.01
C GLY A 89 11.39 3.93 0.37
N LEU A 90 11.19 3.94 -0.95
CA LEU A 90 10.83 5.17 -1.66
C LEU A 90 9.49 5.73 -1.19
N ILE A 91 8.50 4.87 -1.03
CA ILE A 91 7.16 5.28 -0.60
C ILE A 91 7.18 5.77 0.84
N HIS A 92 7.79 5.01 1.75
CA HIS A 92 7.78 5.32 3.18
C HIS A 92 8.57 6.60 3.51
N PHE A 93 9.71 6.78 2.88
CA PHE A 93 10.61 7.90 3.24
C PHE A 93 10.40 9.15 2.39
N LEU A 94 9.86 9.03 1.18
CA LEU A 94 9.73 10.16 0.26
C LEU A 94 8.27 10.51 -0.03
N LEU A 95 7.48 9.57 -0.52
CA LEU A 95 6.14 9.88 -1.01
C LEU A 95 5.11 10.03 0.10
N ILE A 96 5.08 9.13 1.06
CA ILE A 96 4.10 9.19 2.16
C ILE A 96 4.24 10.46 3.00
N PRO A 97 5.46 10.89 3.41
CA PRO A 97 5.58 12.15 4.14
C PRO A 97 5.05 13.34 3.36
N PHE A 98 5.29 13.38 2.04
CA PHE A 98 4.74 14.42 1.18
C PHE A 98 3.21 14.39 1.15
N GLU A 99 2.63 13.21 0.97
CA GLU A 99 1.18 13.03 0.93
C GLU A 99 0.54 13.33 2.28
N GLU A 100 1.18 12.92 3.39
CA GLU A 100 0.68 13.22 4.74
C GLU A 100 0.63 14.72 5.00
N LYS A 101 1.65 15.44 4.55
CA LYS A 101 1.69 16.90 4.66
C LYS A 101 0.56 17.54 3.84
N LEU A 102 0.36 17.04 2.62
CA LEU A 102 -0.70 17.52 1.74
C LEU A 102 -2.09 17.28 2.35
N MET A 103 -2.31 16.10 2.92
CA MET A 103 -3.56 15.73 3.57
C MET A 103 -3.83 16.60 4.80
N HIS A 104 -2.79 16.87 5.61
CA HIS A 104 -2.92 17.76 6.76
C HIS A 104 -3.28 19.18 6.33
N GLN A 105 -2.66 19.69 5.28
CA GLN A 105 -2.96 21.03 4.74
C GLN A 105 -4.37 21.11 4.18
N THR A 106 -4.89 20.01 3.61
CA THR A 106 -6.20 19.99 2.97
C THR A 106 -7.34 19.75 3.96
N PHE A 107 -7.17 18.81 4.88
CA PHE A 107 -8.24 18.37 5.78
C PHE A 107 -8.03 18.76 7.25
N GLY A 108 -6.83 19.22 7.62
CA GLY A 108 -6.53 19.70 8.95
C GLY A 108 -6.84 18.70 10.05
N ASP A 109 -7.70 19.09 10.98
CA ASP A 109 -8.03 18.29 12.16
C ASP A 109 -8.71 16.96 11.81
N SER A 110 -9.48 16.92 10.72
CA SER A 110 -10.12 15.67 10.27
C SER A 110 -9.08 14.63 9.92
N TYR A 111 -8.01 15.02 9.23
CA TYR A 111 -6.92 14.11 8.90
C TYR A 111 -6.13 13.72 10.15
N ASP A 112 -5.87 14.66 11.06
CA ASP A 112 -5.17 14.39 12.31
C ASP A 112 -5.91 13.38 13.17
N ASP A 113 -7.24 13.46 13.24
CA ASP A 113 -8.08 12.49 13.95
C ASP A 113 -7.98 11.11 13.32
N TYR A 114 -8.05 11.03 11.99
CA TYR A 114 -7.88 9.78 11.26
C TYR A 114 -6.49 9.19 11.52
N ARG A 115 -5.44 10.02 11.46
CA ARG A 115 -4.05 9.61 11.67
C ARG A 115 -3.82 9.02 13.07
N ARG A 116 -4.51 9.53 14.08
CA ARG A 116 -4.43 8.98 15.45
C ARG A 116 -5.08 7.61 15.57
N LYS A 117 -6.13 7.34 14.79
CA LYS A 117 -6.90 6.09 14.86
C LYS A 117 -6.28 4.99 14.00
N VAL A 118 -5.67 5.34 12.89
CA VAL A 118 -5.22 4.38 11.86
C VAL A 118 -3.74 4.59 11.60
N ARG A 119 -2.99 3.49 11.64
CA ARG A 119 -1.55 3.51 11.42
C ARG A 119 -1.21 3.69 9.94
N ARG A 120 0.04 4.09 9.67
CA ARG A 120 0.53 4.32 8.30
C ARG A 120 0.45 3.05 7.46
N TRP A 121 0.90 1.90 8.00
CA TRP A 121 0.92 0.62 7.31
C TRP A 121 -0.04 -0.41 7.90
N ILE A 122 0.16 -0.76 9.13
CA ILE A 122 -0.65 -1.78 9.84
C ILE A 122 -0.95 -1.36 11.25
#